data_1cb57056f6be6b863b192847a60f9f64
#
_entry.id   1cb57056f6be6b863b192847a60f9f64
#
_cell.length_a   1.000
_cell.length_b   1.000
_cell.length_c   1.000
_cell.angle_alpha   90.00
_cell.angle_beta   90.00
_cell.angle_gamma   90.00
#
_symmetry.space_group_name_H-M   'P 1'
#
loop_
_entity.id
_entity.type
_entity.pdbx_description
1 polymer ?
#
loop_
_entity_poly.entity_id
_entity_poly.type
_entity_poly.pdbx_seq_one_letter_code
_entity_poly.pdbx_strand_id
1 'polypeptide(L)'
;MSIDDEIEFNNIVNDILKNEEFIELKYEIHHGISRLDHSLSVAHLTYRIARFFRIKKYKEITRAALLHDFFKSIDVPENSFVKHPLVAAKNAKEVFEIDKMQENIIEAHMFPISVKVPRNIGSWIVSGADKMVAIKEVTRYKIPLTIGAVMLFIINMCYIQR
;
A
#
# COMPACT_ATOMS: atom_id res chain seq x y z
N MET A 1 -12.62 -12.81 -6.23
CA MET A 1 -11.46 -13.67 -6.53
C MET A 1 -11.96 -15.09 -6.39
N SER A 2 -11.56 -16.02 -7.28
CA SER A 2 -11.89 -17.45 -7.10
C SER A 2 -11.06 -18.02 -5.92
N ILE A 3 -11.45 -19.21 -5.42
CA ILE A 3 -10.68 -19.89 -4.35
C ILE A 3 -9.26 -20.21 -4.85
N ASP A 4 -9.13 -20.63 -6.11
CA ASP A 4 -7.84 -20.95 -6.71
C ASP A 4 -6.93 -19.70 -6.83
N ASP A 5 -7.51 -18.54 -7.18
CA ASP A 5 -6.75 -17.27 -7.21
C ASP A 5 -6.26 -16.88 -5.81
N GLU A 6 -7.07 -17.10 -4.77
CA GLU A 6 -6.69 -16.82 -3.38
C GLU A 6 -5.54 -17.71 -2.91
N ILE A 7 -5.62 -19.00 -3.23
CA ILE A 7 -4.53 -19.96 -2.94
C ILE A 7 -3.25 -19.56 -3.67
N GLU A 8 -3.37 -19.20 -4.95
CA GLU A 8 -2.20 -18.76 -5.73
C GLU A 8 -1.60 -17.48 -5.16
N PHE A 9 -2.42 -16.48 -4.84
CA PHE A 9 -1.95 -15.23 -4.21
C PHE A 9 -1.20 -15.53 -2.91
N ASN A 10 -1.80 -16.32 -2.02
CA ASN A 10 -1.18 -16.67 -0.74
C ASN A 10 0.16 -17.40 -0.93
N ASN A 11 0.27 -18.28 -1.92
CA ASN A 11 1.53 -18.95 -2.23
C ASN A 11 2.61 -17.99 -2.73
N ILE A 12 2.23 -16.95 -3.49
CA ILE A 12 3.17 -15.93 -3.99
C ILE A 12 3.79 -15.08 -2.86
N VAL A 13 3.02 -14.79 -1.82
CA VAL A 13 3.40 -13.85 -0.76
C VAL A 13 3.69 -14.50 0.60
N ASN A 14 3.59 -15.82 0.70
CA ASN A 14 3.66 -16.56 1.95
C ASN A 14 4.94 -16.33 2.76
N ASP A 15 6.10 -16.26 2.11
CA ASP A 15 7.38 -16.00 2.75
C ASP A 15 7.45 -14.58 3.33
N ILE A 16 6.91 -13.59 2.62
CA ILE A 16 6.83 -12.20 3.09
C ILE A 16 5.90 -12.12 4.31
N LEU A 17 4.74 -12.77 4.25
CA LEU A 17 3.76 -12.77 5.35
C LEU A 17 4.21 -13.59 6.58
N LYS A 18 5.28 -14.38 6.48
CA LYS A 18 5.89 -15.07 7.62
C LYS A 18 7.07 -14.31 8.22
N ASN A 19 7.52 -13.25 7.57
CA ASN A 19 8.63 -12.45 8.06
C ASN A 19 8.16 -11.53 9.20
N GLU A 20 8.85 -11.60 10.34
CA GLU A 20 8.46 -10.86 11.56
C GLU A 20 8.53 -9.35 11.34
N GLU A 21 9.57 -8.84 10.67
CA GLU A 21 9.74 -7.40 10.41
C GLU A 21 8.61 -6.86 9.50
N PHE A 22 8.16 -7.67 8.52
CA PHE A 22 7.05 -7.29 7.66
C PHE A 22 5.72 -7.27 8.42
N ILE A 23 5.48 -8.27 9.29
CA ILE A 23 4.25 -8.35 10.10
C ILE A 23 4.16 -7.22 11.13
N GLU A 24 5.27 -6.68 11.61
CA GLU A 24 5.28 -5.52 12.51
C GLU A 24 4.65 -4.26 11.89
N LEU A 25 4.52 -4.17 10.55
CA LEU A 25 3.79 -3.10 9.87
C LEU A 25 2.32 -3.01 10.29
N LYS A 26 1.77 -4.03 10.95
CA LYS A 26 0.43 -3.97 11.56
C LYS A 26 0.31 -2.89 12.64
N TYR A 27 1.42 -2.50 13.27
CA TYR A 27 1.45 -1.45 14.29
C TYR A 27 1.69 -0.05 13.71
N GLU A 28 2.08 0.05 12.43
CA GLU A 28 2.28 1.29 11.71
C GLU A 28 0.94 1.79 11.15
N ILE A 29 0.24 2.64 11.92
CA ILE A 29 -1.08 3.15 11.53
C ILE A 29 -0.95 4.40 10.68
N HIS A 30 -1.52 4.37 9.48
CA HIS A 30 -1.59 5.51 8.56
C HIS A 30 -3.03 5.70 8.07
N HIS A 31 -3.58 6.90 8.23
CA HIS A 31 -4.96 7.23 7.84
C HIS A 31 -6.07 6.32 8.42
N GLY A 32 -5.83 5.69 9.58
CA GLY A 32 -6.82 4.84 10.25
C GLY A 32 -6.78 3.36 9.83
N ILE A 33 -5.80 2.98 9.03
CA ILE A 33 -5.54 1.58 8.63
C ILE A 33 -4.07 1.24 8.89
N SER A 34 -3.77 -0.03 9.13
CA SER A 34 -2.38 -0.45 9.28
C SER A 34 -1.67 -0.47 7.92
N ARG A 35 -0.36 -0.18 7.92
CA ARG A 35 0.47 -0.27 6.72
C ARG A 35 0.47 -1.69 6.14
N LEU A 36 0.37 -2.71 7.00
CA LEU A 36 0.21 -4.10 6.57
C LEU A 36 -1.07 -4.31 5.76
N ASP A 37 -2.22 -3.85 6.27
CA ASP A 37 -3.52 -4.02 5.59
C ASP A 37 -3.58 -3.22 4.29
N HIS A 38 -3.00 -2.01 4.28
CA HIS A 38 -2.84 -1.22 3.06
C HIS A 38 -2.02 -1.97 2.01
N SER A 39 -0.82 -2.45 2.38
CA SER A 39 0.06 -3.20 1.49
C SER A 39 -0.58 -4.47 0.94
N LEU A 40 -1.33 -5.21 1.77
CA LEU A 40 -2.13 -6.35 1.34
C LEU A 40 -3.21 -5.95 0.31
N SER A 41 -3.92 -4.85 0.56
CA SER A 41 -4.95 -4.35 -0.34
C SER A 41 -4.38 -3.96 -1.70
N VAL A 42 -3.22 -3.29 -1.72
CA VAL A 42 -2.50 -2.91 -2.94
C VAL A 42 -2.00 -4.15 -3.69
N ALA A 43 -1.43 -5.12 -2.98
CA ALA A 43 -0.96 -6.37 -3.58
C ALA A 43 -2.10 -7.19 -4.20
N HIS A 44 -3.25 -7.32 -3.52
CA HIS A 44 -4.43 -7.98 -4.06
C HIS A 44 -4.96 -7.30 -5.33
N LEU A 45 -5.06 -5.98 -5.33
CA LEU A 45 -5.51 -5.23 -6.50
C LEU A 45 -4.53 -5.39 -7.65
N THR A 46 -3.23 -5.29 -7.37
CA THR A 46 -2.14 -5.49 -8.35
C THR A 46 -2.19 -6.88 -8.97
N TYR A 47 -2.33 -7.93 -8.15
CA TYR A 47 -2.46 -9.32 -8.61
C TYR A 47 -3.61 -9.46 -9.60
N ARG A 48 -4.80 -8.95 -9.23
CA ARG A 48 -6.00 -9.03 -10.08
C ARG A 48 -5.80 -8.30 -11.43
N ILE A 49 -5.24 -7.10 -11.41
CA ILE A 49 -4.95 -6.33 -12.61
C ILE A 49 -3.94 -7.08 -13.49
N ALA A 50 -2.83 -7.54 -12.92
CA ALA A 50 -1.79 -8.21 -13.67
C ALA A 50 -2.25 -9.55 -14.27
N ARG A 51 -3.09 -10.30 -13.56
CA ARG A 51 -3.73 -11.54 -14.05
C ARG A 51 -4.73 -11.25 -15.17
N PHE A 52 -5.58 -10.24 -15.01
CA PHE A 52 -6.57 -9.85 -16.02
C PHE A 52 -5.90 -9.49 -17.35
N PHE A 53 -4.81 -8.73 -17.31
CA PHE A 53 -4.03 -8.36 -18.49
C PHE A 53 -3.00 -9.42 -18.93
N ARG A 54 -3.00 -10.59 -18.31
CA ARG A 54 -2.09 -11.72 -18.62
C ARG A 54 -0.62 -11.34 -18.62
N ILE A 55 -0.20 -10.52 -17.66
CA ILE A 55 1.19 -10.06 -17.54
C ILE A 55 2.06 -11.20 -17.05
N LYS A 56 3.10 -11.58 -17.81
CA LYS A 56 3.94 -12.75 -17.55
C LYS A 56 4.59 -12.72 -16.16
N LYS A 57 5.05 -11.54 -15.70
CA LYS A 57 5.73 -11.36 -14.40
C LYS A 57 4.78 -10.94 -13.27
N TYR A 58 3.52 -11.37 -13.31
CA TYR A 58 2.53 -10.98 -12.30
C TYR A 58 2.90 -11.37 -10.87
N LYS A 59 3.63 -12.48 -10.68
CA LYS A 59 4.07 -12.93 -9.36
C LYS A 59 5.07 -11.97 -8.73
N GLU A 60 6.11 -11.62 -9.48
CA GLU A 60 7.14 -10.67 -9.05
C GLU A 60 6.56 -9.26 -8.83
N ILE A 61 5.63 -8.83 -9.68
CA ILE A 61 4.92 -7.56 -9.54
C ILE A 61 4.05 -7.56 -8.28
N THR A 62 3.35 -8.66 -7.98
CA THR A 62 2.53 -8.80 -6.77
C THR A 62 3.38 -8.74 -5.50
N ARG A 63 4.54 -9.41 -5.50
CA ARG A 63 5.49 -9.36 -4.38
C ARG A 63 6.01 -7.94 -4.15
N ALA A 64 6.41 -7.25 -5.22
CA ALA A 64 6.86 -5.87 -5.13
C ALA A 64 5.74 -4.93 -4.64
N ALA A 65 4.49 -5.18 -5.05
CA ALA A 65 3.33 -4.45 -4.56
C ALA A 65 3.11 -4.67 -3.06
N LEU A 66 3.33 -5.86 -2.52
CA LEU A 66 3.25 -6.11 -1.09
C LEU A 66 4.35 -5.37 -0.32
N LEU A 67 5.54 -5.26 -0.91
CA LEU A 67 6.72 -4.64 -0.30
C LEU A 67 6.83 -3.12 -0.53
N HIS A 68 5.90 -2.48 -1.27
CA HIS A 68 6.04 -1.09 -1.70
C HIS A 68 6.19 -0.10 -0.54
N ASP A 69 5.57 -0.42 0.60
CA ASP A 69 5.57 0.37 1.84
C ASP A 69 6.27 -0.36 3.00
N PHE A 70 7.27 -1.20 2.71
CA PHE A 70 8.05 -1.92 3.72
C PHE A 70 9.06 -0.99 4.42
N PHE A 71 8.54 -0.11 5.27
CA PHE A 71 9.34 0.78 6.14
C PHE A 71 8.59 1.07 7.43
N LYS A 72 9.31 1.45 8.48
CA LYS A 72 8.73 1.98 9.73
C LYS A 72 8.77 3.49 9.71
N SER A 73 7.83 4.15 10.39
CA SER A 73 7.75 5.62 10.43
C SER A 73 9.02 6.26 11.00
N ILE A 74 9.72 5.57 11.90
CA ILE A 74 10.99 6.01 12.46
C ILE A 74 12.14 6.05 11.44
N ASP A 75 12.05 5.26 10.36
CA ASP A 75 13.10 5.18 9.32
C ASP A 75 13.06 6.36 8.35
N VAL A 76 11.97 7.13 8.37
CA VAL A 76 11.74 8.23 7.43
C VAL A 76 11.65 9.54 8.20
N PRO A 77 12.51 10.54 7.93
CA PRO A 77 12.41 11.85 8.56
C PRO A 77 11.05 12.50 8.33
N GLU A 78 10.49 13.14 9.37
CA GLU A 78 9.13 13.74 9.35
C GLU A 78 8.85 14.63 8.14
N ASN A 79 9.86 15.35 7.64
CA ASN A 79 9.75 16.26 6.49
C ASN A 79 10.09 15.60 5.14
N SER A 80 10.22 14.27 5.08
CA SER A 80 10.74 13.55 3.91
C SER A 80 9.83 12.43 3.44
N PHE A 81 8.52 12.57 3.62
CA PHE A 81 7.54 11.55 3.21
C PHE A 81 7.75 11.06 1.76
N VAL A 82 8.18 11.93 0.86
CA VAL A 82 8.50 11.58 -0.54
C VAL A 82 9.66 10.59 -0.67
N LYS A 83 10.46 10.39 0.40
CA LYS A 83 11.62 9.49 0.39
C LYS A 83 11.31 8.06 0.85
N HIS A 84 10.12 7.81 1.44
CA HIS A 84 9.80 6.47 1.93
C HIS A 84 9.92 5.36 0.87
N PRO A 85 9.65 5.59 -0.45
CA PRO A 85 9.85 4.54 -1.44
C PRO A 85 11.29 4.02 -1.54
N LEU A 86 12.26 4.93 -1.32
CA LEU A 86 13.68 4.56 -1.34
C LEU A 86 14.05 3.74 -0.10
N VAL A 87 13.49 4.10 1.05
CA VAL A 87 13.67 3.36 2.31
C VAL A 87 13.03 1.96 2.19
N ALA A 88 11.79 1.89 1.69
CA ALA A 88 11.10 0.62 1.47
C ALA A 88 11.86 -0.29 0.49
N ALA A 89 12.39 0.26 -0.61
CA ALA A 89 13.18 -0.51 -1.57
C ALA A 89 14.51 -1.01 -0.95
N LYS A 90 15.17 -0.20 -0.13
CA LYS A 90 16.37 -0.60 0.61
C LYS A 90 16.05 -1.74 1.57
N ASN A 91 15.04 -1.59 2.43
CA ASN A 91 14.64 -2.61 3.39
C ASN A 91 14.23 -3.91 2.68
N ALA A 92 13.44 -3.81 1.59
CA ALA A 92 13.04 -4.97 0.81
C ALA A 92 14.24 -5.71 0.22
N LYS A 93 15.29 -5.00 -0.19
CA LYS A 93 16.51 -5.59 -0.74
C LYS A 93 17.40 -6.24 0.33
N GLU A 94 17.39 -5.71 1.53
CA GLU A 94 18.17 -6.25 2.67
C GLU A 94 17.53 -7.52 3.25
N VAL A 95 16.19 -7.61 3.24
CA VAL A 95 15.43 -8.71 3.88
C VAL A 95 14.96 -9.76 2.88
N PHE A 96 14.66 -9.35 1.64
CA PHE A 96 14.15 -10.22 0.59
C PHE A 96 15.01 -10.13 -0.67
N GLU A 97 15.12 -11.23 -1.40
CA GLU A 97 15.78 -11.24 -2.71
C GLU A 97 14.86 -10.59 -3.75
N ILE A 98 15.02 -9.28 -4.00
CA ILE A 98 14.29 -8.55 -5.03
C ILE A 98 15.18 -8.26 -6.24
N ASP A 99 14.61 -8.34 -7.44
CA ASP A 99 15.30 -7.99 -8.68
C ASP A 99 15.22 -6.47 -8.98
N LYS A 100 15.97 -6.02 -10.01
CA LYS A 100 15.96 -4.60 -10.42
C LYS A 100 14.60 -4.10 -10.89
N MET A 101 13.73 -4.98 -11.39
CA MET A 101 12.38 -4.62 -11.79
C MET A 101 11.53 -4.35 -10.54
N GLN A 102 11.59 -5.22 -9.56
CA GLN A 102 10.89 -5.06 -8.27
C GLN A 102 11.40 -3.83 -7.51
N GLU A 103 12.72 -3.60 -7.49
CA GLU A 103 13.31 -2.39 -6.92
C GLU A 103 12.71 -1.12 -7.57
N ASN A 104 12.65 -1.05 -8.91
CA ASN A 104 12.01 0.09 -9.58
C ASN A 104 10.51 0.21 -9.29
N ILE A 105 9.78 -0.91 -9.14
CA ILE A 105 8.37 -0.90 -8.76
C ILE A 105 8.20 -0.20 -7.41
N ILE A 106 8.99 -0.60 -6.42
CA ILE A 106 8.93 -0.06 -5.07
C ILE A 106 9.36 1.42 -5.06
N GLU A 107 10.49 1.77 -5.69
CA GLU A 107 10.97 3.14 -5.73
C GLU A 107 10.04 4.13 -6.45
N ALA A 108 9.31 3.66 -7.48
CA ALA A 108 8.50 4.51 -8.35
C ALA A 108 7.02 4.56 -7.98
N HIS A 109 6.55 3.86 -6.91
CA HIS A 109 5.12 3.79 -6.63
C HIS A 109 4.49 5.16 -6.34
N MET A 110 5.25 6.11 -5.78
CA MET A 110 4.80 7.47 -5.51
C MET A 110 4.82 8.41 -6.73
N PHE A 111 5.17 7.93 -7.92
CA PHE A 111 5.12 8.78 -9.12
C PHE A 111 3.69 9.31 -9.37
N PRO A 112 3.49 10.60 -9.78
CA PRO A 112 4.49 11.63 -10.08
C PRO A 112 4.94 12.48 -8.89
N ILE A 113 4.51 12.19 -7.65
CA ILE A 113 4.86 12.96 -6.45
C ILE A 113 6.37 12.80 -6.17
N SER A 114 6.92 11.60 -6.35
CA SER A 114 8.37 11.36 -6.32
C SER A 114 8.97 11.49 -7.72
N VAL A 115 10.27 11.81 -7.77
CA VAL A 115 11.03 11.97 -9.03
C VAL A 115 11.39 10.62 -9.70
N LYS A 116 11.20 9.50 -9.03
CA LYS A 116 11.49 8.17 -9.59
C LYS A 116 10.44 7.79 -10.62
N VAL A 117 10.89 7.59 -11.85
CA VAL A 117 10.01 7.29 -13.00
C VAL A 117 9.75 5.80 -13.10
N PRO A 118 8.48 5.37 -13.29
CA PRO A 118 8.13 4.00 -13.64
C PRO A 118 8.80 3.56 -14.93
N ARG A 119 9.62 2.48 -14.88
CA ARG A 119 10.38 1.97 -16.04
C ARG A 119 9.82 0.69 -16.64
N ASN A 120 8.78 0.13 -16.03
CA ASN A 120 8.14 -1.11 -16.47
C ASN A 120 6.64 -1.08 -16.16
N ILE A 121 5.90 -1.98 -16.80
CA ILE A 121 4.44 -2.05 -16.64
C ILE A 121 4.02 -2.29 -15.18
N GLY A 122 4.80 -3.07 -14.42
CA GLY A 122 4.54 -3.33 -13.00
C GLY A 122 4.58 -2.06 -12.17
N SER A 123 5.54 -1.17 -12.42
CA SER A 123 5.65 0.12 -11.71
C SER A 123 4.41 1.01 -11.96
N TRP A 124 3.86 1.02 -13.16
CA TRP A 124 2.61 1.74 -13.46
C TRP A 124 1.41 1.13 -12.77
N ILE A 125 1.30 -0.22 -12.79
CA ILE A 125 0.19 -0.92 -12.14
C ILE A 125 0.21 -0.68 -10.64
N VAL A 126 1.37 -0.84 -9.97
CA VAL A 126 1.48 -0.67 -8.52
C VAL A 126 1.24 0.78 -8.12
N SER A 127 1.80 1.75 -8.85
CA SER A 127 1.55 3.17 -8.60
C SER A 127 0.05 3.53 -8.74
N GLY A 128 -0.64 2.94 -9.71
CA GLY A 128 -2.09 3.13 -9.88
C GLY A 128 -2.90 2.44 -8.79
N ALA A 129 -2.56 1.18 -8.46
CA ALA A 129 -3.24 0.38 -7.45
C ALA A 129 -3.13 1.03 -6.05
N ASP A 130 -1.94 1.51 -5.68
CA ASP A 130 -1.69 2.24 -4.45
C ASP A 130 -2.63 3.45 -4.31
N LYS A 131 -2.69 4.32 -5.32
CA LYS A 131 -3.56 5.49 -5.32
C LYS A 131 -5.04 5.15 -5.24
N MET A 132 -5.47 4.09 -5.96
CA MET A 132 -6.86 3.63 -5.92
C MET A 132 -7.24 3.11 -4.53
N VAL A 133 -6.36 2.33 -3.89
CA VAL A 133 -6.56 1.82 -2.54
C VAL A 133 -6.58 2.98 -1.54
N ALA A 134 -5.61 3.90 -1.60
CA ALA A 134 -5.55 5.06 -0.72
C ALA A 134 -6.82 5.94 -0.80
N ILE A 135 -7.32 6.20 -2.01
CA ILE A 135 -8.59 6.93 -2.20
C ILE A 135 -9.76 6.19 -1.54
N LYS A 136 -9.87 4.87 -1.75
CA LYS A 136 -10.92 4.05 -1.15
C LYS A 136 -10.86 4.08 0.39
N GLU A 137 -9.67 3.99 0.95
CA GLU A 137 -9.43 4.03 2.40
C GLU A 137 -9.83 5.39 2.99
N VAL A 138 -9.37 6.49 2.40
CA VAL A 138 -9.75 7.85 2.83
C VAL A 138 -11.26 8.04 2.76
N THR A 139 -11.89 7.60 1.67
CA THR A 139 -13.34 7.70 1.48
C THR A 139 -14.10 6.90 2.54
N ARG A 140 -13.63 5.69 2.84
CA ARG A 140 -14.30 4.79 3.78
C ARG A 140 -14.17 5.22 5.24
N TYR A 141 -13.01 5.77 5.64
CA TYR A 141 -12.73 6.05 7.06
C TYR A 141 -12.82 7.52 7.42
N LYS A 142 -12.34 8.44 6.58
CA LYS A 142 -12.33 9.88 6.92
C LYS A 142 -13.66 10.58 6.65
N ILE A 143 -14.34 10.28 5.54
CA ILE A 143 -15.60 10.96 5.20
C ILE A 143 -16.69 10.65 6.21
N PRO A 144 -16.98 9.39 6.59
CA PRO A 144 -17.99 9.08 7.60
C PRO A 144 -17.69 9.73 8.96
N LEU A 145 -16.41 9.73 9.38
CA LEU A 145 -16.01 10.35 10.64
C LEU A 145 -16.23 11.86 10.63
N THR A 146 -15.88 12.53 9.53
CA THR A 146 -16.09 13.98 9.36
C THR A 146 -17.59 14.33 9.36
N ILE A 147 -18.42 13.57 8.66
CA ILE A 147 -19.88 13.75 8.65
C ILE A 147 -20.44 13.56 10.06
N GLY A 148 -20.01 12.51 10.78
CA GLY A 148 -20.43 12.25 12.16
C GLY A 148 -20.06 13.41 13.10
N ALA A 149 -18.87 13.95 13.01
CA ALA A 149 -18.44 15.10 13.81
C ALA A 149 -19.25 16.36 13.50
N VAL A 150 -19.54 16.64 12.23
CA VAL A 150 -20.38 17.78 11.83
C VAL A 150 -21.81 17.61 12.33
N MET A 151 -22.39 16.42 12.24
CA MET A 151 -23.72 16.13 12.77
C MET A 151 -23.80 16.33 14.30
N LEU A 152 -22.81 15.83 15.04
CA LEU A 152 -22.71 16.04 16.48
C LEU A 152 -22.59 17.51 16.84
N PHE A 153 -21.80 18.28 16.08
CA PHE A 153 -21.69 19.73 16.27
C PHE A 153 -23.04 20.44 16.07
N ILE A 154 -23.77 20.12 15.00
CA ILE A 154 -25.10 20.69 14.73
C ILE A 154 -26.09 20.34 15.84
N ILE A 155 -26.13 19.09 16.31
CA ILE A 155 -26.99 18.64 17.39
C ILE A 155 -26.70 19.44 18.67
N ASN A 156 -25.43 19.61 19.04
CA ASN A 156 -25.05 20.40 20.22
C ASN A 156 -25.46 21.86 20.08
N MET A 157 -25.27 22.47 18.90
CA MET A 157 -25.74 23.85 18.65
C MET A 157 -27.26 24.03 18.83
N CYS A 158 -28.03 23.06 18.30
CA CYS A 158 -29.48 23.07 18.47
C CYS A 158 -29.93 22.85 19.94
N TYR A 159 -29.16 22.12 20.73
CA TYR A 159 -29.44 21.87 22.15
C TYR A 159 -29.16 23.10 23.03
N ILE A 160 -28.09 23.86 22.72
CA ILE A 160 -27.70 25.06 23.47
C ILE A 160 -28.68 26.24 23.22
N GLN A 161 -29.42 26.24 22.11
CA GLN A 161 -30.40 27.27 21.77
C GLN A 161 -31.81 27.05 22.37
N ARG A 162 -32.01 25.98 23.14
CA ARG A 162 -33.23 25.71 23.92
C ARG A 162 -33.05 26.07 25.38
#